data_908c1407ae1a9b95f04984eac27ef1cf
#
_entry.id   908c1407ae1a9b95f04984eac27ef1cf
#
_cell.length_a   1.000
_cell.length_b   1.000
_cell.length_c   1.000
_cell.angle_alpha   90.00
_cell.angle_beta   90.00
_cell.angle_gamma   90.00
#
_symmetry.space_group_name_H-M   'P 1'
#
loop_
_entity.id
_entity.type
_entity.pdbx_description
1 polymer ?
#
loop_
_entity_poly.entity_id
_entity_poly.type
_entity_poly.pdbx_seq_one_letter_code
_entity_poly.pdbx_strand_id
1 'polypeptide(L)'
;RRPGVLTMSRRSTKKRMAFRDGQLQSSSSNDPRETIGQVLVRDGLITEEALFRALLQQETAKDKRRLGEILIADGLLTEAQLVQMLRGNAEAQLYDCFLWGDGRFDFEDHAPPGPEPSDLGIDMKLILEEGRHRREEWAKLRTRFTSNEVTFRLTADPVQVIDPQQRQVLDLAAWGKTLAAISLESRRSEFETTLLIGQLVDKGFLVIDRVETGAPETDPVGIITTLLAGAEMRLKEGRFDAATEAYERVLS
;
A
#
# COMPACT_ATOMS: atom_id res chain seq x y z
N ARG A 1 -14.58 10.26 -26.23
CA ARG A 1 -14.19 9.93 -24.85
C ARG A 1 -13.23 11.02 -24.38
N ARG A 2 -13.44 11.56 -23.18
CA ARG A 2 -12.73 12.76 -22.70
C ARG A 2 -11.73 12.34 -21.62
N PRO A 3 -10.57 13.01 -21.52
CA PRO A 3 -9.66 12.80 -20.40
C PRO A 3 -10.29 13.32 -19.10
N GLY A 4 -10.02 12.68 -17.98
CA GLY A 4 -10.52 13.12 -16.69
C GLY A 4 -9.73 12.51 -15.54
N VAL A 5 -9.86 13.11 -14.36
CA VAL A 5 -9.22 12.64 -13.12
C VAL A 5 -10.27 12.36 -12.09
N LEU A 6 -10.34 11.10 -11.66
CA LEU A 6 -11.12 10.66 -10.51
C LEU A 6 -10.28 10.82 -9.25
N THR A 7 -10.77 11.60 -8.32
CA THR A 7 -10.21 11.71 -6.97
C THR A 7 -11.14 11.03 -5.99
N MET A 8 -10.62 10.09 -5.22
CA MET A 8 -11.35 9.42 -4.14
C MET A 8 -10.66 9.70 -2.82
N SER A 9 -11.44 9.96 -1.77
CA SER A 9 -10.92 10.25 -0.45
C SER A 9 -11.74 9.58 0.64
N ARG A 10 -11.04 8.99 1.60
CA ARG A 10 -11.59 8.38 2.80
C ARG A 10 -10.68 8.69 3.98
N ARG A 11 -11.20 9.38 4.98
CA ARG A 11 -10.39 9.89 6.11
C ARG A 11 -9.19 10.71 5.59
N SER A 12 -7.97 10.35 5.95
CA SER A 12 -6.72 10.96 5.46
C SER A 12 -6.24 10.39 4.11
N THR A 13 -6.76 9.22 3.70
CA THR A 13 -6.35 8.59 2.44
C THR A 13 -6.98 9.29 1.24
N LYS A 14 -6.15 9.65 0.27
CA LYS A 14 -6.56 10.25 -0.99
C LYS A 14 -5.91 9.54 -2.16
N LYS A 15 -6.73 9.07 -3.10
CA LYS A 15 -6.29 8.41 -4.34
C LYS A 15 -6.73 9.21 -5.54
N ARG A 16 -5.86 9.33 -6.54
CA ARG A 16 -6.14 10.02 -7.80
C ARG A 16 -5.86 9.07 -8.95
N MET A 17 -6.78 9.02 -9.89
CA MET A 17 -6.73 8.14 -11.06
C MET A 17 -7.02 8.95 -12.30
N ALA A 18 -6.06 9.01 -13.23
CA ALA A 18 -6.22 9.72 -14.49
C ALA A 18 -6.65 8.77 -15.59
N PHE A 19 -7.68 9.16 -16.31
CA PHE A 19 -8.25 8.40 -17.41
C PHE A 19 -8.10 9.16 -18.72
N ARG A 20 -7.87 8.41 -19.81
CA ARG A 20 -7.93 8.90 -21.18
C ARG A 20 -8.61 7.84 -22.05
N ASP A 21 -9.58 8.23 -22.83
CA ASP A 21 -10.34 7.34 -23.73
C ASP A 21 -10.99 6.13 -23.04
N GLY A 22 -11.24 6.24 -21.73
CA GLY A 22 -11.82 5.19 -20.90
C GLY A 22 -10.79 4.18 -20.35
N GLN A 23 -9.51 4.45 -20.56
CA GLN A 23 -8.42 3.66 -20.01
C GLN A 23 -7.73 4.39 -18.86
N LEU A 24 -7.29 3.66 -17.85
CA LEU A 24 -6.48 4.20 -16.76
C LEU A 24 -5.07 4.47 -17.26
N GLN A 25 -4.61 5.71 -17.12
CA GLN A 25 -3.28 6.16 -17.53
C GLN A 25 -2.29 6.22 -16.37
N SER A 26 -2.78 6.62 -15.21
CA SER A 26 -1.96 6.68 -14.01
C SER A 26 -2.80 6.64 -12.75
N SER A 27 -2.21 6.18 -11.66
CA SER A 27 -2.78 6.24 -10.33
C SER A 27 -1.76 6.81 -9.34
N SER A 28 -2.25 7.43 -8.29
CA SER A 28 -1.43 7.87 -7.17
C SER A 28 -2.23 7.80 -5.87
N SER A 29 -1.53 7.54 -4.77
CA SER A 29 -2.08 7.48 -3.43
C SER A 29 -1.16 8.23 -2.47
N ASN A 30 -1.73 8.80 -1.42
CA ASN A 30 -0.98 9.31 -0.30
C ASN A 30 -0.80 8.28 0.83
N ASP A 31 -1.30 7.06 0.66
CA ASP A 31 -0.98 5.95 1.56
C ASP A 31 0.48 5.52 1.30
N PRO A 32 1.37 5.60 2.31
CA PRO A 32 2.76 5.23 2.14
C PRO A 32 2.95 3.79 1.65
N ARG A 33 2.09 2.85 2.05
CA ARG A 33 2.14 1.45 1.65
C ARG A 33 1.92 1.25 0.15
N GLU A 34 1.23 2.19 -0.48
CA GLU A 34 0.86 2.16 -1.91
C GLU A 34 1.82 2.96 -2.78
N THR A 35 2.84 3.59 -2.19
CA THR A 35 3.86 4.29 -2.98
C THR A 35 4.72 3.28 -3.74
N ILE A 36 5.07 3.60 -4.97
CA ILE A 36 5.81 2.67 -5.85
C ILE A 36 7.14 2.21 -5.22
N GLY A 37 7.83 3.08 -4.50
CA GLY A 37 9.08 2.73 -3.83
C GLY A 37 8.87 1.65 -2.76
N GLN A 38 7.85 1.78 -1.93
CA GLN A 38 7.54 0.81 -0.87
C GLN A 38 7.04 -0.52 -1.46
N VAL A 39 6.28 -0.47 -2.56
CA VAL A 39 5.85 -1.68 -3.27
C VAL A 39 7.04 -2.44 -3.85
N LEU A 40 8.02 -1.74 -4.44
CA LEU A 40 9.23 -2.35 -4.98
C LEU A 40 10.09 -3.03 -3.90
N VAL A 41 10.19 -2.43 -2.70
CA VAL A 41 10.89 -3.02 -1.56
C VAL A 41 10.13 -4.24 -1.03
N ARG A 42 8.81 -4.12 -0.83
CA ARG A 42 7.95 -5.22 -0.37
C ARG A 42 8.08 -6.45 -1.26
N ASP A 43 8.10 -6.24 -2.57
CA ASP A 43 8.17 -7.32 -3.56
C ASP A 43 9.62 -7.79 -3.83
N GLY A 44 10.59 -7.25 -3.08
CA GLY A 44 12.00 -7.67 -3.11
C GLY A 44 12.75 -7.28 -4.38
N LEU A 45 12.22 -6.35 -5.17
CA LEU A 45 12.86 -5.89 -6.41
C LEU A 45 14.02 -4.92 -6.15
N ILE A 46 13.92 -4.16 -5.06
CA ILE A 46 14.99 -3.28 -4.58
C ILE A 46 15.11 -3.39 -3.06
N THR A 47 16.26 -3.01 -2.52
CA THR A 47 16.46 -2.91 -1.07
C THR A 47 16.02 -1.53 -0.55
N GLU A 48 15.79 -1.41 0.76
CA GLU A 48 15.50 -0.12 1.40
C GLU A 48 16.63 0.89 1.20
N GLU A 49 17.89 0.44 1.27
CA GLU A 49 19.04 1.29 1.00
C GLU A 49 19.05 1.81 -0.44
N ALA A 50 18.68 0.97 -1.40
CA ALA A 50 18.59 1.37 -2.81
C ALA A 50 17.48 2.41 -2.99
N LEU A 51 16.32 2.19 -2.36
CA LEU A 51 15.22 3.16 -2.36
C LEU A 51 15.64 4.49 -1.75
N PHE A 52 16.28 4.46 -0.58
CA PHE A 52 16.74 5.67 0.10
C PHE A 52 17.71 6.46 -0.77
N ARG A 53 18.70 5.81 -1.39
CA ARG A 53 19.66 6.44 -2.30
C ARG A 53 18.97 7.10 -3.50
N ALA A 54 18.01 6.38 -4.11
CA ALA A 54 17.28 6.90 -5.26
C ALA A 54 16.39 8.09 -4.90
N LEU A 55 15.76 8.10 -3.73
CA LEU A 55 14.98 9.24 -3.23
C LEU A 55 15.88 10.46 -2.94
N LEU A 56 17.03 10.24 -2.33
CA LEU A 56 18.00 11.32 -2.08
C LEU A 56 18.52 11.91 -3.41
N GLN A 57 18.78 11.06 -4.40
CA GLN A 57 19.17 11.48 -5.74
C GLN A 57 18.05 12.28 -6.41
N GLN A 58 16.79 11.85 -6.27
CA GLN A 58 15.63 12.56 -6.80
C GLN A 58 15.49 13.96 -6.19
N GLU A 59 15.69 14.09 -4.88
CA GLU A 59 15.56 15.36 -4.17
C GLU A 59 16.70 16.34 -4.52
N THR A 60 17.91 15.83 -4.68
CA THR A 60 19.10 16.63 -4.96
C THR A 60 19.29 16.96 -6.46
N ALA A 61 18.67 16.19 -7.33
CA ALA A 61 18.79 16.36 -8.78
C ALA A 61 18.06 17.63 -9.27
N LYS A 62 18.73 18.41 -10.08
CA LYS A 62 18.16 19.63 -10.71
C LYS A 62 17.11 19.32 -11.78
N ASP A 63 17.15 18.12 -12.35
CA ASP A 63 16.36 17.69 -13.50
C ASP A 63 15.01 17.04 -13.16
N LYS A 64 14.63 17.00 -11.87
CA LYS A 64 13.35 16.44 -11.37
C LYS A 64 13.00 15.08 -11.96
N ARG A 65 13.99 14.20 -12.15
CA ARG A 65 13.76 12.84 -12.62
C ARG A 65 12.81 12.08 -11.69
N ARG A 66 12.01 11.19 -12.26
CA ARG A 66 11.12 10.33 -11.49
C ARG A 66 11.92 9.20 -10.84
N LEU A 67 11.43 8.70 -9.70
CA LEU A 67 12.04 7.58 -8.99
C LEU A 67 12.28 6.37 -9.92
N GLY A 68 11.30 6.01 -10.76
CA GLY A 68 11.45 4.92 -11.71
C GLY A 68 12.56 5.11 -12.73
N GLU A 69 12.74 6.34 -13.25
CA GLU A 69 13.81 6.68 -14.19
C GLU A 69 15.19 6.57 -13.54
N ILE A 70 15.30 6.96 -12.26
CA ILE A 70 16.52 6.84 -11.48
C ILE A 70 16.86 5.36 -11.27
N LEU A 71 15.89 4.56 -10.83
CA LEU A 71 16.09 3.12 -10.60
C LEU A 71 16.47 2.36 -11.87
N ILE A 72 15.94 2.76 -13.03
CA ILE A 72 16.34 2.18 -14.34
C ILE A 72 17.75 2.62 -14.68
N ALA A 73 18.09 3.90 -14.54
CA ALA A 73 19.42 4.42 -14.83
C ALA A 73 20.51 3.78 -13.95
N ASP A 74 20.18 3.47 -12.69
CA ASP A 74 21.06 2.76 -11.76
C ASP A 74 21.13 1.25 -12.01
N GLY A 75 20.40 0.74 -13.01
CA GLY A 75 20.37 -0.69 -13.37
C GLY A 75 19.65 -1.58 -12.35
N LEU A 76 18.85 -1.00 -11.44
CA LEU A 76 18.11 -1.72 -10.41
C LEU A 76 16.79 -2.30 -10.94
N LEU A 77 16.22 -1.69 -11.98
CA LEU A 77 14.99 -2.14 -12.64
C LEU A 77 15.13 -2.04 -14.14
N THR A 78 14.42 -2.92 -14.84
CA THR A 78 14.14 -2.74 -16.26
C THR A 78 12.85 -1.93 -16.46
N GLU A 79 12.71 -1.31 -17.63
CA GLU A 79 11.48 -0.59 -17.99
C GLU A 79 10.25 -1.51 -17.94
N ALA A 80 10.37 -2.75 -18.40
CA ALA A 80 9.29 -3.73 -18.35
C ALA A 80 8.86 -4.06 -16.91
N GLN A 81 9.81 -4.23 -16.00
CA GLN A 81 9.52 -4.44 -14.58
C GLN A 81 8.81 -3.22 -13.98
N LEU A 82 9.28 -2.00 -14.27
CA LEU A 82 8.64 -0.79 -13.76
C LEU A 82 7.20 -0.67 -14.26
N VAL A 83 6.93 -0.88 -15.55
CA VAL A 83 5.57 -0.84 -16.11
C VAL A 83 4.68 -1.89 -15.46
N GLN A 84 5.16 -3.10 -15.29
CA GLN A 84 4.42 -4.18 -14.62
C GLN A 84 4.07 -3.80 -13.17
N MET A 85 5.02 -3.22 -12.44
CA MET A 85 4.80 -2.80 -11.05
C MET A 85 3.83 -1.62 -10.96
N LEU A 86 3.94 -0.64 -11.84
CA LEU A 86 3.00 0.49 -11.90
C LEU A 86 1.58 -0.01 -12.19
N ARG A 87 1.42 -0.96 -13.13
CA ARG A 87 0.14 -1.57 -13.43
C ARG A 87 -0.45 -2.29 -12.22
N GLY A 88 0.31 -3.21 -11.61
CA GLY A 88 -0.15 -3.97 -10.45
C GLY A 88 -0.51 -3.07 -9.26
N ASN A 89 0.29 -2.03 -9.02
CA ASN A 89 0.00 -1.05 -7.97
C ASN A 89 -1.27 -0.24 -8.26
N ALA A 90 -1.49 0.16 -9.51
CA ALA A 90 -2.70 0.87 -9.91
C ALA A 90 -3.96 -0.01 -9.77
N GLU A 91 -3.88 -1.28 -10.14
CA GLU A 91 -4.94 -2.26 -9.94
C GLU A 91 -5.25 -2.45 -8.44
N ALA A 92 -4.23 -2.61 -7.60
CA ALA A 92 -4.38 -2.74 -6.15
C ALA A 92 -5.05 -1.52 -5.51
N GLN A 93 -4.63 -0.30 -5.91
CA GLN A 93 -5.25 0.95 -5.45
C GLN A 93 -6.74 1.05 -5.86
N LEU A 94 -7.08 0.59 -7.05
CA LEU A 94 -8.47 0.54 -7.51
C LEU A 94 -9.28 -0.46 -6.68
N TYR A 95 -8.77 -1.68 -6.49
CA TYR A 95 -9.46 -2.71 -5.72
C TYR A 95 -9.72 -2.29 -4.28
N ASP A 96 -8.76 -1.61 -3.64
CA ASP A 96 -8.95 -1.09 -2.29
C ASP A 96 -10.15 -0.13 -2.20
N CYS A 97 -10.39 0.69 -3.23
CA CYS A 97 -11.53 1.60 -3.24
C CYS A 97 -12.90 0.88 -3.23
N PHE A 98 -13.00 -0.35 -3.76
CA PHE A 98 -14.24 -1.14 -3.68
C PHE A 98 -14.56 -1.60 -2.26
N LEU A 99 -13.57 -1.62 -1.38
CA LEU A 99 -13.69 -2.06 0.01
C LEU A 99 -14.14 -0.92 0.93
N TRP A 100 -14.13 0.32 0.45
CA TRP A 100 -14.54 1.47 1.23
C TRP A 100 -16.04 1.47 1.44
N GLY A 101 -16.48 1.45 2.71
CA GLY A 101 -17.88 1.55 3.09
C GLY A 101 -18.39 2.99 3.10
N ASP A 102 -17.47 3.96 3.20
CA ASP A 102 -17.69 5.40 3.21
C ASP A 102 -16.60 6.09 2.38
N GLY A 103 -16.78 7.34 2.05
CA GLY A 103 -15.80 8.13 1.31
C GLY A 103 -16.46 9.16 0.40
N ARG A 104 -15.63 9.94 -0.25
CA ARG A 104 -16.05 10.94 -1.24
C ARG A 104 -15.30 10.71 -2.53
N PHE A 105 -15.96 11.00 -3.64
CA PHE A 105 -15.31 11.03 -4.95
C PHE A 105 -15.64 12.33 -5.64
N ASP A 106 -14.71 12.77 -6.45
CA ASP A 106 -14.85 13.91 -7.36
C ASP A 106 -14.23 13.55 -8.70
N PHE A 107 -14.86 13.98 -9.79
CA PHE A 107 -14.37 13.72 -11.13
C PHE A 107 -14.21 15.04 -11.90
N GLU A 108 -12.96 15.39 -12.17
CA GLU A 108 -12.59 16.54 -12.97
C GLU A 108 -12.54 16.14 -14.45
N ASP A 109 -13.55 16.57 -15.22
CA ASP A 109 -13.59 16.37 -16.68
C ASP A 109 -12.56 17.32 -17.33
N HIS A 110 -11.86 16.85 -18.36
CA HIS A 110 -10.79 17.58 -19.07
C HIS A 110 -9.55 17.94 -18.25
N ALA A 111 -9.38 17.41 -17.05
CA ALA A 111 -8.14 17.60 -16.32
C ALA A 111 -6.96 17.06 -17.16
N PRO A 112 -5.87 17.80 -17.28
CA PRO A 112 -4.70 17.29 -17.98
C PRO A 112 -4.25 16.01 -17.27
N PRO A 113 -3.99 14.92 -17.99
CA PRO A 113 -3.33 13.78 -17.39
C PRO A 113 -2.02 14.30 -16.79
N GLY A 114 -1.66 13.76 -15.62
CA GLY A 114 -0.37 14.04 -15.01
C GLY A 114 0.78 13.80 -16.01
N PRO A 115 2.01 14.08 -15.64
CA PRO A 115 3.16 13.98 -16.53
C PRO A 115 3.21 12.58 -17.16
N GLU A 116 3.20 12.54 -18.48
CA GLU A 116 3.18 11.42 -19.41
C GLU A 116 2.36 10.17 -18.98
N PRO A 117 1.24 9.92 -19.67
CA PRO A 117 0.42 8.76 -19.41
C PRO A 117 1.17 7.50 -19.83
N SER A 118 1.47 6.64 -18.91
CA SER A 118 1.82 5.27 -19.21
C SER A 118 0.54 4.54 -19.61
N ASP A 119 0.48 3.95 -20.80
CA ASP A 119 -0.59 3.02 -21.10
C ASP A 119 -0.39 1.78 -20.23
N LEU A 120 -1.11 1.75 -19.11
CA LEU A 120 -1.03 0.64 -18.18
C LEU A 120 -1.74 -0.62 -18.69
N GLY A 121 -2.47 -0.53 -19.81
CA GLY A 121 -3.20 -1.65 -20.39
C GLY A 121 -4.24 -2.27 -19.45
N ILE A 122 -4.84 -1.48 -18.55
CA ILE A 122 -5.78 -1.96 -17.55
C ILE A 122 -7.19 -1.96 -18.13
N ASP A 123 -7.79 -3.14 -18.19
CA ASP A 123 -9.19 -3.31 -18.58
C ASP A 123 -10.11 -2.99 -17.38
N MET A 124 -10.76 -1.84 -17.45
CA MET A 124 -11.67 -1.38 -16.40
C MET A 124 -12.88 -2.31 -16.20
N LYS A 125 -13.25 -3.11 -17.19
CA LYS A 125 -14.33 -4.09 -17.03
C LYS A 125 -13.91 -5.21 -16.09
N LEU A 126 -12.71 -5.73 -16.28
CA LEU A 126 -12.15 -6.75 -15.37
C LEU A 126 -11.96 -6.19 -13.94
N ILE A 127 -11.52 -4.94 -13.82
CA ILE A 127 -11.41 -4.27 -12.51
C ILE A 127 -12.76 -4.19 -11.80
N LEU A 128 -13.83 -3.85 -12.53
CA LEU A 128 -15.17 -3.75 -11.94
C LEU A 128 -15.71 -5.13 -11.49
N GLU A 129 -15.48 -6.17 -12.27
CA GLU A 129 -15.89 -7.54 -11.94
C GLU A 129 -15.13 -8.06 -10.72
N GLU A 130 -13.81 -7.99 -10.74
CA GLU A 130 -12.95 -8.41 -9.63
C GLU A 130 -13.19 -7.57 -8.36
N GLY A 131 -13.36 -6.26 -8.50
CA GLY A 131 -13.63 -5.37 -7.37
C GLY A 131 -14.93 -5.71 -6.65
N ARG A 132 -15.98 -6.13 -7.37
CA ARG A 132 -17.22 -6.63 -6.76
C ARG A 132 -16.99 -7.93 -6.01
N HIS A 133 -16.26 -8.86 -6.60
CA HIS A 133 -15.91 -10.12 -5.96
C HIS A 133 -15.13 -9.90 -4.65
N ARG A 134 -14.09 -9.06 -4.67
CA ARG A 134 -13.32 -8.70 -3.47
C ARG A 134 -14.18 -8.03 -2.39
N ARG A 135 -15.15 -7.20 -2.77
CA ARG A 135 -16.08 -6.60 -1.81
C ARG A 135 -16.94 -7.65 -1.11
N GLU A 136 -17.39 -8.69 -1.83
CA GLU A 136 -18.15 -9.80 -1.24
C GLU A 136 -17.27 -10.63 -0.31
N GLU A 137 -16.06 -10.92 -0.70
CA GLU A 137 -15.09 -11.62 0.17
C GLU A 137 -14.75 -10.80 1.41
N TRP A 138 -14.52 -9.50 1.24
CA TRP A 138 -14.28 -8.59 2.35
C TRP A 138 -15.42 -8.60 3.35
N ALA A 139 -16.66 -8.55 2.90
CA ALA A 139 -17.82 -8.63 3.78
C ALA A 139 -17.80 -9.93 4.61
N LYS A 140 -17.44 -11.06 4.01
CA LYS A 140 -17.29 -12.35 4.73
C LYS A 140 -16.14 -12.32 5.73
N LEU A 141 -14.98 -11.79 5.33
CA LEU A 141 -13.83 -11.66 6.23
C LEU A 141 -14.15 -10.76 7.43
N ARG A 142 -14.87 -9.66 7.23
CA ARG A 142 -15.26 -8.73 8.30
C ARG A 142 -16.30 -9.32 9.27
N THR A 143 -17.03 -10.35 8.93
CA THR A 143 -17.85 -11.08 9.93
C THR A 143 -16.99 -11.87 10.91
N ARG A 144 -15.79 -12.29 10.50
CA ARG A 144 -14.85 -13.07 11.32
C ARG A 144 -13.85 -12.19 12.04
N PHE A 145 -13.35 -11.16 11.36
CA PHE A 145 -12.39 -10.18 11.87
C PHE A 145 -13.08 -8.82 12.00
N THR A 146 -13.81 -8.65 13.09
CA THR A 146 -14.69 -7.49 13.29
C THR A 146 -13.96 -6.18 13.62
N SER A 147 -12.68 -6.27 14.01
CA SER A 147 -11.81 -5.13 14.35
C SER A 147 -10.43 -5.32 13.75
N ASN A 148 -9.72 -4.23 13.49
CA ASN A 148 -8.32 -4.26 13.12
C ASN A 148 -7.38 -4.40 14.33
N GLU A 149 -7.92 -4.29 15.55
CA GLU A 149 -7.20 -4.49 16.82
C GLU A 149 -7.27 -5.95 17.30
N VAL A 150 -7.66 -6.87 16.43
CA VAL A 150 -7.62 -8.29 16.71
C VAL A 150 -6.18 -8.80 16.74
N THR A 151 -5.84 -9.59 17.76
CA THR A 151 -4.56 -10.28 17.90
C THR A 151 -4.73 -11.78 17.71
N PHE A 152 -3.62 -12.46 17.45
CA PHE A 152 -3.60 -13.87 17.10
C PHE A 152 -2.61 -14.62 17.99
N ARG A 153 -2.86 -15.90 18.17
CA ARG A 153 -1.96 -16.83 18.86
C ARG A 153 -1.60 -17.98 17.93
N LEU A 154 -0.33 -18.29 17.88
CA LEU A 154 0.19 -19.46 17.16
C LEU A 154 -0.32 -20.76 17.84
N THR A 155 -0.85 -21.66 17.05
CA THR A 155 -1.32 -22.98 17.53
C THR A 155 -0.34 -24.09 17.21
N ALA A 156 0.32 -24.01 16.06
CA ALA A 156 1.36 -24.93 15.64
C ALA A 156 2.36 -24.19 14.75
N ASP A 157 3.64 -24.48 14.91
CA ASP A 157 4.64 -24.02 13.96
C ASP A 157 4.47 -24.84 12.67
N PRO A 158 4.20 -24.21 11.53
CA PRO A 158 4.01 -24.95 10.29
C PRO A 158 5.31 -25.63 9.87
N VAL A 159 5.36 -26.94 10.01
CA VAL A 159 6.43 -27.77 9.42
C VAL A 159 6.28 -27.81 7.89
N GLN A 160 5.10 -27.45 7.37
CA GLN A 160 4.83 -27.40 5.94
C GLN A 160 5.35 -26.09 5.33
N VAL A 161 5.81 -26.19 4.12
CA VAL A 161 6.22 -25.02 3.32
C VAL A 161 4.99 -24.16 3.07
N ILE A 162 4.96 -23.01 3.72
CA ILE A 162 4.03 -21.93 3.41
C ILE A 162 4.77 -20.93 2.53
N ASP A 163 4.02 -20.21 1.69
CA ASP A 163 4.66 -19.22 0.84
C ASP A 163 5.30 -18.08 1.69
N PRO A 164 6.29 -17.37 1.14
CA PRO A 164 7.01 -16.32 1.90
C PRO A 164 6.09 -15.23 2.43
N GLN A 165 4.98 -14.94 1.74
CA GLN A 165 4.03 -13.91 2.18
C GLN A 165 3.24 -14.38 3.40
N GLN A 166 2.78 -15.63 3.39
CA GLN A 166 2.13 -16.25 4.55
C GLN A 166 3.10 -16.36 5.72
N ARG A 167 4.38 -16.67 5.48
CA ARG A 167 5.40 -16.75 6.52
C ARG A 167 5.61 -15.40 7.21
N GLN A 168 5.78 -14.34 6.46
CA GLN A 168 5.93 -12.99 7.01
C GLN A 168 4.76 -12.60 7.91
N VAL A 169 3.52 -12.83 7.45
CA VAL A 169 2.30 -12.51 8.20
C VAL A 169 2.18 -13.39 9.44
N LEU A 170 2.53 -14.68 9.34
CA LEU A 170 2.51 -15.61 10.47
C LEU A 170 3.49 -15.19 11.58
N ASP A 171 4.72 -14.81 11.20
CA ASP A 171 5.75 -14.39 12.16
C ASP A 171 5.31 -13.12 12.91
N LEU A 172 4.76 -12.14 12.20
CA LEU A 172 4.22 -10.91 12.80
C LEU A 172 3.04 -11.21 13.75
N ALA A 173 2.14 -12.11 13.35
CA ALA A 173 1.02 -12.54 14.17
C ALA A 173 1.48 -13.29 15.42
N ALA A 174 2.52 -14.14 15.30
CA ALA A 174 3.12 -14.87 16.42
C ALA A 174 3.73 -13.95 17.48
N TRP A 175 4.15 -12.75 17.09
CA TRP A 175 4.65 -11.73 18.03
C TRP A 175 3.52 -10.96 18.74
N GLY A 176 2.26 -11.38 18.58
CA GLY A 176 1.11 -10.77 19.24
C GLY A 176 0.70 -9.41 18.65
N LYS A 177 1.13 -9.11 17.43
CA LYS A 177 0.76 -7.87 16.75
C LYS A 177 -0.71 -7.89 16.33
N THR A 178 -1.35 -6.72 16.32
CA THR A 178 -2.71 -6.57 15.83
C THR A 178 -2.77 -6.69 14.31
N LEU A 179 -3.93 -6.97 13.75
CA LEU A 179 -4.14 -7.02 12.31
C LEU A 179 -3.72 -5.69 11.65
N ALA A 180 -4.02 -4.54 12.28
CA ALA A 180 -3.57 -3.24 11.81
C ALA A 180 -2.03 -3.14 11.75
N ALA A 181 -1.33 -3.55 12.82
CA ALA A 181 0.13 -3.54 12.89
C ALA A 181 0.76 -4.50 11.86
N ILE A 182 0.18 -5.69 11.69
CA ILE A 182 0.64 -6.66 10.69
C ILE A 182 0.50 -6.10 9.28
N SER A 183 -0.64 -5.47 8.96
CA SER A 183 -0.85 -4.81 7.67
C SER A 183 0.19 -3.74 7.39
N LEU A 184 0.48 -2.92 8.39
CA LEU A 184 1.46 -1.83 8.28
C LEU A 184 2.88 -2.36 8.06
N GLU A 185 3.34 -3.27 8.93
CA GLU A 185 4.71 -3.79 8.89
C GLU A 185 4.98 -4.71 7.69
N SER A 186 3.96 -5.46 7.24
CA SER A 186 4.07 -6.24 6.00
C SER A 186 3.94 -5.39 4.73
N ARG A 187 3.64 -4.09 4.86
CA ARG A 187 3.39 -3.16 3.73
C ARG A 187 2.29 -3.63 2.78
N ARG A 188 1.26 -4.29 3.34
CA ARG A 188 0.12 -4.83 2.60
C ARG A 188 -1.14 -4.04 2.90
N SER A 189 -2.11 -4.13 1.99
CA SER A 189 -3.45 -3.63 2.25
C SER A 189 -4.11 -4.43 3.40
N GLU A 190 -5.09 -3.81 4.05
CA GLU A 190 -5.88 -4.51 5.09
C GLU A 190 -6.56 -5.77 4.54
N PHE A 191 -7.05 -5.71 3.30
CA PHE A 191 -7.67 -6.84 2.64
C PHE A 191 -6.70 -8.02 2.46
N GLU A 192 -5.53 -7.77 1.86
CA GLU A 192 -4.52 -8.81 1.63
C GLU A 192 -4.05 -9.43 2.94
N THR A 193 -3.80 -8.60 3.96
CA THR A 193 -3.39 -9.08 5.28
C THR A 193 -4.49 -9.93 5.92
N THR A 194 -5.74 -9.46 5.89
CA THR A 194 -6.88 -10.19 6.46
C THR A 194 -7.12 -11.51 5.73
N LEU A 195 -6.96 -11.53 4.40
CA LEU A 195 -7.09 -12.74 3.59
C LEU A 195 -6.01 -13.77 3.96
N LEU A 196 -4.74 -13.36 4.06
CA LEU A 196 -3.62 -14.22 4.43
C LEU A 196 -3.81 -14.77 5.85
N ILE A 197 -4.21 -13.93 6.81
CA ILE A 197 -4.53 -14.37 8.18
C ILE A 197 -5.70 -15.36 8.18
N GLY A 198 -6.75 -15.09 7.41
CA GLY A 198 -7.88 -15.99 7.26
C GLY A 198 -7.44 -17.37 6.80
N GLN A 199 -6.59 -17.44 5.78
CA GLN A 199 -6.03 -18.70 5.30
C GLN A 199 -5.18 -19.41 6.35
N LEU A 200 -4.38 -18.69 7.14
CA LEU A 200 -3.57 -19.26 8.22
C LEU A 200 -4.43 -19.80 9.37
N VAL A 201 -5.54 -19.13 9.68
CA VAL A 201 -6.51 -19.62 10.68
C VAL A 201 -7.25 -20.84 10.14
N ASP A 202 -7.63 -20.88 8.87
CA ASP A 202 -8.30 -22.04 8.24
C ASP A 202 -7.38 -23.26 8.18
N LYS A 203 -6.10 -23.06 7.99
CA LYS A 203 -5.07 -24.11 8.07
C LYS A 203 -4.75 -24.54 9.51
N GLY A 204 -5.31 -23.87 10.51
CA GLY A 204 -5.08 -24.18 11.93
C GLY A 204 -3.72 -23.72 12.47
N PHE A 205 -3.04 -22.81 11.82
CA PHE A 205 -1.76 -22.27 12.32
C PHE A 205 -1.96 -21.11 13.29
N LEU A 206 -3.05 -20.36 13.13
CA LEU A 206 -3.42 -19.24 13.99
C LEU A 206 -4.82 -19.44 14.57
N VAL A 207 -5.03 -18.91 15.77
CA VAL A 207 -6.37 -18.69 16.35
C VAL A 207 -6.48 -17.23 16.77
N ILE A 208 -7.70 -16.71 16.75
CA ILE A 208 -7.99 -15.38 17.28
C ILE A 208 -7.80 -15.45 18.81
N ASP A 209 -6.93 -14.60 19.35
CA ASP A 209 -6.62 -14.56 20.79
C ASP A 209 -7.46 -13.50 21.49
N ARG A 210 -7.45 -12.27 21.01
CA ARG A 210 -8.22 -11.16 21.58
C ARG A 210 -8.85 -10.33 20.47
N VAL A 211 -10.03 -9.82 20.76
CA VAL A 211 -10.66 -8.75 19.99
C VAL A 211 -10.79 -7.58 20.95
N GLU A 212 -9.95 -6.57 20.84
CA GLU A 212 -10.14 -5.34 21.60
C GLU A 212 -11.36 -4.61 21.03
N THR A 213 -12.44 -4.63 21.81
CA THR A 213 -13.66 -3.87 21.50
C THR A 213 -13.50 -2.48 22.12
N GLY A 214 -13.30 -1.47 21.28
CA GLY A 214 -13.54 -0.11 21.74
C GLY A 214 -12.44 0.93 21.68
N ALA A 215 -11.35 0.73 20.93
CA ALA A 215 -10.59 1.89 20.46
C ALA A 215 -11.21 2.41 19.14
N PRO A 216 -11.35 3.71 18.93
CA PRO A 216 -11.69 4.21 17.61
C PRO A 216 -10.65 3.67 16.62
N GLU A 217 -11.12 3.19 15.46
CA GLU A 217 -10.20 2.74 14.38
C GLU A 217 -9.10 3.78 14.22
N THR A 218 -7.90 3.44 14.65
CA THR A 218 -6.74 4.29 14.45
C THR A 218 -6.59 4.49 12.96
N ASP A 219 -6.47 5.72 12.51
CA ASP A 219 -6.14 6.03 11.13
C ASP A 219 -4.62 5.89 10.92
N PRO A 220 -4.12 4.69 10.57
CA PRO A 220 -2.68 4.45 10.46
C PRO A 220 -2.05 5.32 9.38
N VAL A 221 -2.81 5.65 8.33
CA VAL A 221 -2.34 6.51 7.24
C VAL A 221 -2.15 7.95 7.73
N GLY A 222 -3.07 8.46 8.55
CA GLY A 222 -2.95 9.78 9.16
C GLY A 222 -1.75 9.86 10.11
N ILE A 223 -1.52 8.84 10.91
CA ILE A 223 -0.36 8.76 11.82
C ILE A 223 0.93 8.76 11.03
N ILE A 224 1.07 7.87 10.04
CA ILE A 224 2.27 7.77 9.20
C ILE A 224 2.51 9.07 8.43
N THR A 225 1.46 9.64 7.82
CA THR A 225 1.57 10.90 7.07
C THR A 225 2.07 12.03 7.97
N THR A 226 1.59 12.10 9.22
CA THR A 226 2.03 13.09 10.21
C THR A 226 3.48 12.88 10.61
N LEU A 227 3.89 11.63 10.84
CA LEU A 227 5.27 11.29 11.18
C LEU A 227 6.24 11.59 10.04
N LEU A 228 5.86 11.24 8.80
CA LEU A 228 6.65 11.55 7.60
C LEU A 228 6.80 13.05 7.38
N ALA A 229 5.71 13.82 7.47
CA ALA A 229 5.77 15.27 7.36
C ALA A 229 6.67 15.89 8.44
N GLY A 230 6.63 15.35 9.66
CA GLY A 230 7.53 15.74 10.74
C GLY A 230 8.99 15.41 10.47
N ALA A 231 9.28 14.26 9.85
CA ALA A 231 10.62 13.86 9.44
C ALA A 231 11.16 14.74 8.31
N GLU A 232 10.36 15.02 7.28
CA GLU A 232 10.70 15.91 6.17
C GLU A 232 10.99 17.35 6.64
N MET A 233 10.20 17.85 7.60
CA MET A 233 10.42 19.17 8.17
C MET A 233 11.78 19.25 8.87
N ARG A 234 12.17 18.25 9.66
CA ARG A 234 13.47 18.17 10.33
C ARG A 234 14.63 18.05 9.35
N LEU A 235 14.43 17.34 8.24
CA LEU A 235 15.40 17.28 7.14
C LEU A 235 15.65 18.66 6.52
N LYS A 236 14.59 19.42 6.25
CA LYS A 236 14.68 20.80 5.71
C LYS A 236 15.35 21.77 6.69
N GLU A 237 15.22 21.52 7.98
CA GLU A 237 15.89 22.29 9.05
C GLU A 237 17.37 21.89 9.25
N GLY A 238 17.88 20.91 8.51
CA GLY A 238 19.25 20.40 8.63
C GLY A 238 19.49 19.54 9.88
N ARG A 239 18.44 19.06 10.53
CA ARG A 239 18.48 18.24 11.74
C ARG A 239 18.47 16.76 11.36
N PHE A 240 19.55 16.29 10.76
CA PHE A 240 19.65 14.95 10.15
C PHE A 240 19.43 13.81 11.15
N ASP A 241 20.01 13.88 12.34
CA ASP A 241 19.86 12.84 13.38
C ASP A 241 18.40 12.73 13.82
N ALA A 242 17.74 13.86 14.07
CA ALA A 242 16.34 13.89 14.46
C ALA A 242 15.37 13.50 13.33
N ALA A 243 15.78 13.67 12.08
CA ALA A 243 15.03 13.18 10.93
C ALA A 243 15.15 11.65 10.81
N THR A 244 16.35 11.11 10.96
CA THR A 244 16.61 9.64 10.97
C THR A 244 15.77 8.95 12.05
N GLU A 245 15.80 9.45 13.29
CA GLU A 245 14.99 8.91 14.39
C GLU A 245 13.49 8.95 14.10
N ALA A 246 13.03 10.02 13.41
CA ALA A 246 11.63 10.13 13.02
C ALA A 246 11.24 9.15 11.91
N TYR A 247 12.13 8.88 10.95
CA TYR A 247 11.92 7.85 9.92
C TYR A 247 11.94 6.43 10.51
N GLU A 248 12.84 6.15 11.47
CA GLU A 248 12.87 4.86 12.18
C GLU A 248 11.58 4.59 12.94
N ARG A 249 10.94 5.61 13.52
CA ARG A 249 9.62 5.49 14.15
C ARG A 249 8.48 5.19 13.18
N VAL A 250 8.63 5.53 11.92
CA VAL A 250 7.66 5.15 10.87
C VAL A 250 7.83 3.69 10.48
N LEU A 251 9.05 3.16 10.64
CA LEU A 251 9.43 1.80 10.27
C LEU A 251 9.30 0.79 11.43
N SER A 252 9.16 1.29 12.67
CA SER A 252 8.97 0.48 13.89
C SER A 252 7.50 0.28 14.23
#